data_b76993aa65d2b331ce84010c943bf70b
#
_entry.id   b76993aa65d2b331ce84010c943bf70b
#
_cell.length_a   1.000
_cell.length_b   1.000
_cell.length_c   1.000
_cell.angle_alpha   90.00
_cell.angle_beta   90.00
_cell.angle_gamma   90.00
#
_symmetry.space_group_name_H-M   'P 1'
#
loop_
_entity.id
_entity.type
_entity.pdbx_description
1 polymer ?
#
loop_
_entity_poly.entity_id
_entity_poly.type
_entity_poly.pdbx_seq_one_letter_code
_entity_poly.pdbx_strand_id
1 'polypeptide(L)'
;MIRCECAGIHQPRRVVLTGGPGAGKTAALEVIRQAFCEHVIVLPEAAGILFRGGFPRTQHPEHRRAAQRAIYYVQRELEAATAAVQPAVILCDRGTVDGRAYWPGPDDFWPQVGTRLEAELSRYDVVIHLRTPPDGAYNFSNPLRRESPAEARAIDDLIVQAWEKHPRRLIIEAESDFLTKVAKAIEVVKGEVPACCRPR
;
A
#
# COMPACT_ATOMS: atom_id res chain seq x y z
N MET A 1 -14.37 1.73 -15.47
CA MET A 1 -13.02 1.48 -16.02
C MET A 1 -12.97 2.13 -17.39
N ILE A 2 -12.02 3.01 -17.63
CA ILE A 2 -11.79 3.67 -18.92
C ILE A 2 -11.15 2.63 -19.85
N ARG A 3 -11.69 2.44 -21.06
CA ARG A 3 -11.06 1.56 -22.05
C ARG A 3 -9.85 2.24 -22.67
N CYS A 4 -8.75 1.52 -22.81
CA CYS A 4 -7.54 1.96 -23.47
C CYS A 4 -7.48 1.32 -24.86
N GLU A 5 -7.12 2.11 -25.87
CA GLU A 5 -6.85 1.59 -27.23
C GLU A 5 -5.44 1.00 -27.39
N CYS A 6 -4.66 1.05 -26.30
CA CYS A 6 -3.31 0.53 -26.28
C CYS A 6 -3.31 -1.01 -26.23
N ALA A 7 -2.81 -1.64 -27.28
CA ALA A 7 -2.52 -3.08 -27.30
C ALA A 7 -1.11 -3.41 -26.77
N GLY A 8 -0.48 -2.45 -26.11
CA GLY A 8 0.92 -2.52 -25.70
C GLY A 8 1.16 -3.42 -24.49
N ILE A 9 2.27 -4.13 -24.54
CA ILE A 9 2.91 -4.77 -23.40
C ILE A 9 3.76 -3.70 -22.73
N HIS A 10 3.61 -3.54 -21.41
CA HIS A 10 4.33 -2.51 -20.66
C HIS A 10 5.40 -3.11 -19.74
N GLN A 11 6.35 -2.27 -19.35
CA GLN A 11 7.23 -2.56 -18.24
C GLN A 11 6.56 -2.01 -16.96
N PRO A 12 6.08 -2.89 -16.06
CA PRO A 12 5.27 -2.45 -14.93
C PRO A 12 6.00 -1.50 -13.99
N ARG A 13 5.37 -0.34 -13.70
CA ARG A 13 5.77 0.55 -12.63
C ARG A 13 5.03 0.16 -11.35
N ARG A 14 5.74 0.01 -10.21
CA ARG A 14 5.12 -0.31 -8.92
C ARG A 14 4.94 0.95 -8.10
N VAL A 15 3.70 1.31 -7.86
CA VAL A 15 3.31 2.44 -7.02
C VAL A 15 2.67 1.90 -5.74
N VAL A 16 3.16 2.32 -4.59
CA VAL A 16 2.58 1.95 -3.29
C VAL A 16 1.67 3.05 -2.80
N LEU A 17 0.44 2.70 -2.40
CA LEU A 17 -0.40 3.55 -1.57
C LEU A 17 -0.38 3.01 -0.14
N THR A 18 0.29 3.72 0.76
CA THR A 18 0.44 3.33 2.17
C THR A 18 -0.09 4.39 3.13
N GLY A 19 0.04 4.12 4.41
CA GLY A 19 -0.44 4.95 5.52
C GLY A 19 -1.09 4.12 6.62
N GLY A 20 -1.29 4.70 7.77
CA GLY A 20 -1.85 4.03 8.93
C GLY A 20 -3.31 3.57 8.75
N PRO A 21 -3.84 2.84 9.75
CA PRO A 21 -5.26 2.54 9.80
C PRO A 21 -6.10 3.82 9.75
N GLY A 22 -7.20 3.82 8.99
CA GLY A 22 -8.07 4.99 8.90
C GLY A 22 -7.65 6.09 7.93
N ALA A 23 -6.49 6.01 7.28
CA ALA A 23 -5.98 7.04 6.35
C ALA A 23 -6.79 7.22 5.06
N GLY A 24 -7.79 6.36 4.78
CA GLY A 24 -8.64 6.47 3.59
C GLY A 24 -8.13 5.70 2.36
N LYS A 25 -7.11 4.85 2.50
CA LYS A 25 -6.48 4.11 1.39
C LYS A 25 -7.46 3.35 0.50
N THR A 26 -8.30 2.50 1.09
CA THR A 26 -9.25 1.65 0.33
C THR A 26 -10.20 2.48 -0.55
N ALA A 27 -10.72 3.59 -0.01
CA ALA A 27 -11.58 4.49 -0.77
C ALA A 27 -10.80 5.21 -1.88
N ALA A 28 -9.56 5.66 -1.59
CA ALA A 28 -8.70 6.28 -2.58
C ALA A 28 -8.34 5.31 -3.72
N LEU A 29 -7.99 4.07 -3.40
CA LEU A 29 -7.68 3.03 -4.39
C LEU A 29 -8.87 2.75 -5.31
N GLU A 30 -10.10 2.71 -4.77
CA GLU A 30 -11.29 2.50 -5.59
C GLU A 30 -11.52 3.66 -6.57
N VAL A 31 -11.35 4.91 -6.14
CA VAL A 31 -11.46 6.08 -7.03
C VAL A 31 -10.35 6.07 -8.08
N ILE A 32 -9.11 5.77 -7.69
CA ILE A 32 -7.97 5.68 -8.62
C ILE A 32 -8.23 4.58 -9.66
N ARG A 33 -8.70 3.40 -9.23
CA ARG A 33 -9.04 2.29 -10.13
C ARG A 33 -10.05 2.67 -11.21
N GLN A 34 -11.00 3.56 -10.87
CA GLN A 34 -12.01 4.05 -11.82
C GLN A 34 -11.47 5.14 -12.76
N ALA A 35 -10.43 5.85 -12.34
CA ALA A 35 -9.85 6.96 -13.10
C ALA A 35 -8.90 6.53 -14.23
N PHE A 36 -8.47 5.27 -14.25
CA PHE A 36 -7.49 4.75 -15.21
C PHE A 36 -8.04 3.56 -16.01
N CYS A 37 -7.33 3.19 -17.08
CA CYS A 37 -7.63 2.02 -17.89
C CYS A 37 -7.21 0.70 -17.21
N GLU A 38 -7.55 -0.43 -17.83
CA GLU A 38 -7.24 -1.78 -17.40
C GLU A 38 -5.74 -2.08 -17.22
N HIS A 39 -4.86 -1.26 -17.81
CA HIS A 39 -3.41 -1.40 -17.62
C HIS A 39 -2.89 -0.80 -16.30
N VAL A 40 -3.76 -0.21 -15.48
CA VAL A 40 -3.50 0.14 -14.09
C VAL A 40 -4.19 -0.88 -13.19
N ILE A 41 -3.44 -1.84 -12.67
CA ILE A 41 -3.97 -2.92 -11.85
C ILE A 41 -3.76 -2.57 -10.38
N VAL A 42 -4.85 -2.59 -9.61
CA VAL A 42 -4.82 -2.40 -8.16
C VAL A 42 -4.72 -3.75 -7.47
N LEU A 43 -3.68 -3.94 -6.66
CA LEU A 43 -3.53 -5.12 -5.82
C LEU A 43 -4.30 -4.96 -4.52
N PRO A 44 -4.98 -6.01 -4.06
CA PRO A 44 -5.63 -6.00 -2.75
C PRO A 44 -4.59 -6.04 -1.63
N GLU A 45 -4.99 -5.55 -0.44
CA GLU A 45 -4.16 -5.65 0.76
C GLU A 45 -3.90 -7.11 1.15
N ALA A 46 -2.63 -7.52 1.16
CA ALA A 46 -2.23 -8.89 1.50
C ALA A 46 -2.66 -9.31 2.91
N ALA A 47 -2.61 -8.38 3.87
CA ALA A 47 -3.12 -8.61 5.23
C ALA A 47 -4.61 -8.89 5.24
N GLY A 48 -5.38 -8.18 4.41
CA GLY A 48 -6.81 -8.41 4.25
C GLY A 48 -7.14 -9.80 3.71
N ILE A 49 -6.39 -10.28 2.72
CA ILE A 49 -6.52 -11.64 2.18
C ILE A 49 -6.26 -12.67 3.28
N LEU A 50 -5.14 -12.52 3.99
CA LEU A 50 -4.70 -13.47 5.00
C LEU A 50 -5.70 -13.57 6.16
N PHE A 51 -6.12 -12.44 6.73
CA PHE A 51 -6.98 -12.44 7.91
C PHE A 51 -8.43 -12.80 7.58
N ARG A 52 -8.95 -12.44 6.40
CA ARG A 52 -10.27 -12.92 5.94
C ARG A 52 -10.26 -14.42 5.63
N GLY A 53 -9.10 -14.95 5.21
CA GLY A 53 -8.88 -16.39 5.01
C GLY A 53 -8.74 -17.21 6.30
N GLY A 54 -8.87 -16.55 7.48
CA GLY A 54 -8.86 -17.24 8.77
C GLY A 54 -7.50 -17.33 9.47
N PHE A 55 -6.48 -16.64 8.95
CA PHE A 55 -5.19 -16.62 9.65
C PHE A 55 -5.33 -15.95 11.02
N PRO A 56 -4.71 -16.50 12.11
CA PRO A 56 -4.86 -15.97 13.46
C PRO A 56 -4.41 -14.51 13.60
N ARG A 57 -5.33 -13.64 14.06
CA ARG A 57 -5.05 -12.24 14.36
C ARG A 57 -5.11 -12.01 15.87
N THR A 58 -3.98 -12.22 16.56
CA THR A 58 -3.85 -12.11 18.01
C THR A 58 -2.77 -11.12 18.41
N GLN A 59 -2.67 -10.80 19.70
CA GLN A 59 -1.59 -9.96 20.23
C GLN A 59 -0.34 -10.77 20.62
N HIS A 60 -0.39 -12.11 20.52
CA HIS A 60 0.76 -12.94 20.84
C HIS A 60 1.92 -12.66 19.87
N PRO A 61 3.13 -12.37 20.36
CA PRO A 61 4.26 -11.95 19.51
C PRO A 61 4.56 -12.92 18.36
N GLU A 62 4.58 -14.23 18.63
CA GLU A 62 4.88 -15.24 17.59
C GLU A 62 3.79 -15.32 16.52
N HIS A 63 2.50 -15.15 16.88
CA HIS A 63 1.42 -15.08 15.89
C HIS A 63 1.55 -13.81 15.04
N ARG A 64 1.92 -12.68 15.64
CA ARG A 64 2.18 -11.44 14.90
C ARG A 64 3.36 -11.59 13.94
N ARG A 65 4.47 -12.21 14.38
CA ARG A 65 5.63 -12.51 13.53
C ARG A 65 5.25 -13.43 12.36
N ALA A 66 4.53 -14.51 12.64
CA ALA A 66 4.05 -15.43 11.62
C ALA A 66 3.14 -14.71 10.60
N ALA A 67 2.21 -13.86 11.07
CA ALA A 67 1.35 -13.07 10.21
C ALA A 67 2.16 -12.13 9.30
N GLN A 68 3.15 -11.40 9.84
CA GLN A 68 3.95 -10.48 9.03
C GLN A 68 4.82 -11.20 7.99
N ARG A 69 5.38 -12.37 8.31
CA ARG A 69 6.06 -13.21 7.31
C ARG A 69 5.10 -13.65 6.20
N ALA A 70 3.92 -14.14 6.57
CA ALA A 70 2.92 -14.58 5.61
C ALA A 70 2.42 -13.42 4.71
N ILE A 71 2.13 -12.26 5.30
CA ILE A 71 1.76 -11.04 4.56
C ILE A 71 2.86 -10.64 3.56
N TYR A 72 4.12 -10.67 3.98
CA TYR A 72 5.25 -10.35 3.12
C TYR A 72 5.28 -11.26 1.87
N TYR A 73 5.18 -12.59 2.04
CA TYR A 73 5.22 -13.50 0.91
C TYR A 73 3.96 -13.42 0.04
N VAL A 74 2.77 -13.26 0.61
CA VAL A 74 1.54 -13.03 -0.16
C VAL A 74 1.66 -11.76 -1.01
N GLN A 75 2.17 -10.67 -0.45
CA GLN A 75 2.40 -9.43 -1.21
C GLN A 75 3.38 -9.64 -2.36
N ARG A 76 4.49 -10.35 -2.12
CA ARG A 76 5.50 -10.68 -3.14
C ARG A 76 4.90 -11.46 -4.30
N GLU A 77 4.11 -12.49 -4.00
CA GLU A 77 3.46 -13.33 -5.02
C GLU A 77 2.38 -12.58 -5.81
N LEU A 78 1.58 -11.74 -5.16
CA LEU A 78 0.61 -10.87 -5.84
C LEU A 78 1.31 -9.93 -6.84
N GLU A 79 2.41 -9.31 -6.43
CA GLU A 79 3.18 -8.43 -7.29
C GLU A 79 3.83 -9.19 -8.47
N ALA A 80 4.38 -10.38 -8.21
CA ALA A 80 5.00 -11.21 -9.25
C ALA A 80 3.97 -11.71 -10.28
N ALA A 81 2.84 -12.25 -9.82
CA ALA A 81 1.76 -12.72 -10.68
C ALA A 81 1.18 -11.59 -11.52
N THR A 82 1.00 -10.40 -10.94
CA THR A 82 0.50 -9.25 -11.69
C THR A 82 1.53 -8.71 -12.67
N ALA A 83 2.81 -8.69 -12.33
CA ALA A 83 3.86 -8.27 -13.25
C ALA A 83 3.96 -9.18 -14.49
N ALA A 84 3.59 -10.45 -14.39
CA ALA A 84 3.61 -11.40 -15.50
C ALA A 84 2.63 -11.05 -16.63
N VAL A 85 1.53 -10.32 -16.33
CA VAL A 85 0.61 -9.82 -17.36
C VAL A 85 0.99 -8.44 -17.93
N GLN A 86 2.14 -7.92 -17.51
CA GLN A 86 2.80 -6.72 -18.04
C GLN A 86 1.90 -5.46 -18.08
N PRO A 87 1.22 -5.09 -16.99
CA PRO A 87 0.45 -3.86 -16.94
C PRO A 87 1.36 -2.62 -16.99
N ALA A 88 0.79 -1.45 -17.20
CA ALA A 88 1.52 -0.19 -17.14
C ALA A 88 1.91 0.18 -15.69
N VAL A 89 0.96 0.02 -14.78
CA VAL A 89 1.15 0.31 -13.35
C VAL A 89 0.54 -0.80 -12.50
N ILE A 90 1.30 -1.24 -11.51
CA ILE A 90 0.83 -2.06 -10.38
C ILE A 90 0.68 -1.12 -9.18
N LEU A 91 -0.55 -0.82 -8.79
CA LEU A 91 -0.86 -0.01 -7.62
C LEU A 91 -1.10 -0.92 -6.42
N CYS A 92 -0.16 -0.95 -5.49
CA CYS A 92 -0.18 -1.82 -4.33
C CYS A 92 -0.93 -1.16 -3.16
N ASP A 93 -1.96 -1.83 -2.63
CA ASP A 93 -2.52 -1.49 -1.29
C ASP A 93 -1.53 -1.98 -0.24
N ARG A 94 -0.66 -1.13 0.20
CA ARG A 94 0.57 -1.36 0.97
C ARG A 94 1.69 -2.04 0.16
N GLY A 95 2.93 -1.85 0.63
CA GLY A 95 4.10 -2.56 0.13
C GLY A 95 4.71 -3.46 1.18
N THR A 96 5.69 -4.28 0.77
CA THR A 96 6.40 -5.21 1.68
C THR A 96 7.06 -4.51 2.87
N VAL A 97 7.46 -3.24 2.68
CA VAL A 97 8.15 -2.44 3.70
C VAL A 97 7.23 -2.08 4.88
N ASP A 98 5.91 -1.99 4.66
CA ASP A 98 4.92 -1.76 5.72
C ASP A 98 5.00 -2.80 6.85
N GLY A 99 5.40 -4.04 6.54
CA GLY A 99 5.53 -5.13 7.50
C GLY A 99 6.46 -4.81 8.68
N ARG A 100 7.48 -3.98 8.45
CA ARG A 100 8.40 -3.52 9.50
C ARG A 100 7.68 -2.74 10.61
N ALA A 101 6.68 -1.92 10.27
CA ALA A 101 5.92 -1.13 11.23
C ALA A 101 5.02 -1.99 12.15
N TYR A 102 4.69 -3.19 11.72
CA TYR A 102 3.84 -4.14 12.47
C TYR A 102 4.64 -5.24 13.15
N TRP A 103 5.96 -5.32 12.91
CA TRP A 103 6.81 -6.36 13.47
C TRP A 103 6.99 -6.19 14.98
N PRO A 104 6.71 -7.20 15.80
CA PRO A 104 6.83 -7.11 17.25
C PRO A 104 8.26 -7.38 17.73
N GLY A 105 8.70 -6.60 18.70
CA GLY A 105 9.98 -6.79 19.39
C GLY A 105 11.18 -6.13 18.70
N PRO A 106 12.36 -6.26 19.32
CA PRO A 106 13.58 -5.58 18.88
C PRO A 106 14.26 -6.24 17.68
N ASP A 107 13.93 -7.50 17.39
CA ASP A 107 14.56 -8.25 16.32
C ASP A 107 14.29 -7.61 14.96
N ASP A 108 15.25 -7.66 14.06
CA ASP A 108 15.07 -7.13 12.73
C ASP A 108 14.12 -8.01 11.90
N PHE A 109 13.20 -7.37 11.19
CA PHE A 109 12.23 -8.01 10.31
C PHE A 109 12.89 -8.63 9.06
N TRP A 110 13.88 -7.97 8.49
CA TRP A 110 14.42 -8.31 7.17
C TRP A 110 15.07 -9.69 7.09
N PRO A 111 15.93 -10.11 8.05
CA PRO A 111 16.46 -11.47 8.07
C PRO A 111 15.38 -12.54 8.19
N GLN A 112 14.27 -12.23 8.86
CA GLN A 112 13.16 -13.17 9.08
C GLN A 112 12.36 -13.48 7.79
N VAL A 113 12.51 -12.65 6.77
CA VAL A 113 11.90 -12.83 5.44
C VAL A 113 12.95 -12.99 4.34
N GLY A 114 14.22 -13.17 4.70
CA GLY A 114 15.31 -13.49 3.78
C GLY A 114 15.70 -12.34 2.84
N THR A 115 15.57 -11.08 3.28
CA THR A 115 15.88 -9.92 2.48
C THR A 115 16.57 -8.81 3.29
N ARG A 116 16.72 -7.63 2.71
CA ARG A 116 17.22 -6.40 3.35
C ARG A 116 16.40 -5.19 2.90
N LEU A 117 16.37 -4.14 3.73
CA LEU A 117 15.56 -2.95 3.49
C LEU A 117 15.82 -2.32 2.11
N GLU A 118 17.07 -2.16 1.72
CA GLU A 118 17.45 -1.52 0.45
C GLU A 118 16.91 -2.30 -0.76
N ALA A 119 16.94 -3.63 -0.69
CA ALA A 119 16.39 -4.48 -1.73
C ALA A 119 14.87 -4.31 -1.85
N GLU A 120 14.16 -4.21 -0.72
CA GLU A 120 12.71 -4.01 -0.75
C GLU A 120 12.31 -2.59 -1.17
N LEU A 121 13.04 -1.56 -0.75
CA LEU A 121 12.79 -0.18 -1.21
C LEU A 121 12.96 -0.06 -2.73
N SER A 122 13.99 -0.68 -3.31
CA SER A 122 14.28 -0.62 -4.76
C SER A 122 13.23 -1.31 -5.65
N ARG A 123 12.33 -2.09 -5.07
CA ARG A 123 11.24 -2.75 -5.80
C ARG A 123 10.14 -1.79 -6.26
N TYR A 124 10.04 -0.65 -5.61
CA TYR A 124 8.95 0.30 -5.80
C TYR A 124 9.45 1.58 -6.46
N ASP A 125 8.71 2.06 -7.43
CA ASP A 125 9.05 3.26 -8.19
C ASP A 125 8.61 4.54 -7.47
N VAL A 126 7.47 4.49 -6.78
CA VAL A 126 6.90 5.63 -6.03
C VAL A 126 6.12 5.12 -4.82
N VAL A 127 6.18 5.87 -3.74
CA VAL A 127 5.39 5.66 -2.52
C VAL A 127 4.52 6.88 -2.25
N ILE A 128 3.22 6.67 -2.15
CA ILE A 128 2.23 7.65 -1.74
C ILE A 128 1.79 7.29 -0.32
N HIS A 129 2.10 8.14 0.64
CA HIS A 129 1.72 7.94 2.03
C HIS A 129 0.57 8.88 2.41
N LEU A 130 -0.60 8.31 2.69
CA LEU A 130 -1.73 9.05 3.25
C LEU A 130 -1.63 9.06 4.77
N ARG A 131 -1.49 10.24 5.38
CA ARG A 131 -1.46 10.37 6.83
C ARG A 131 -2.80 10.03 7.46
N THR A 132 -2.76 9.32 8.58
CA THR A 132 -3.94 9.01 9.39
C THR A 132 -4.51 10.30 10.00
N PRO A 133 -5.84 10.54 9.90
CA PRO A 133 -6.44 11.75 10.44
C PRO A 133 -6.40 11.80 11.98
N PRO A 134 -6.52 13.01 12.58
CA PRO A 134 -6.67 13.16 14.01
C PRO A 134 -7.99 12.56 14.53
N ASP A 135 -8.13 12.42 15.85
CA ASP A 135 -9.19 11.66 16.52
C ASP A 135 -10.61 11.96 16.05
N GLY A 136 -10.95 13.23 15.81
CA GLY A 136 -12.30 13.64 15.42
C GLY A 136 -12.77 13.24 14.01
N ALA A 137 -11.83 12.80 13.14
CA ALA A 137 -12.11 12.40 11.76
C ALA A 137 -11.89 10.90 11.50
N TYR A 138 -11.63 10.11 12.56
CA TYR A 138 -11.38 8.68 12.45
C TYR A 138 -12.66 7.89 12.20
N ASN A 139 -12.72 7.14 11.09
CA ASN A 139 -13.90 6.35 10.74
C ASN A 139 -13.86 4.95 11.36
N PHE A 140 -14.79 4.65 12.26
CA PHE A 140 -14.94 3.38 12.97
C PHE A 140 -15.78 2.32 12.23
N SER A 141 -16.33 2.61 11.05
CA SER A 141 -17.29 1.71 10.37
C SER A 141 -16.67 0.43 9.78
N ASN A 142 -15.34 0.27 9.75
CA ASN A 142 -14.72 -0.94 9.24
C ASN A 142 -14.58 -2.00 10.38
N PRO A 143 -15.30 -3.14 10.32
CA PRO A 143 -15.27 -4.17 11.37
C PRO A 143 -13.92 -4.87 11.54
N LEU A 144 -13.01 -4.74 10.57
CA LEU A 144 -11.65 -5.29 10.67
C LEU A 144 -10.71 -4.37 11.45
N ARG A 145 -11.12 -3.13 11.79
CA ARG A 145 -10.31 -2.22 12.59
C ARG A 145 -10.44 -2.56 14.06
N ARG A 146 -9.31 -2.71 14.72
CA ARG A 146 -9.21 -2.97 16.16
C ARG A 146 -8.42 -1.89 16.89
N GLU A 147 -7.73 -1.03 16.15
CA GLU A 147 -6.85 0.01 16.66
C GLU A 147 -7.65 1.25 17.09
N SER A 148 -7.32 1.78 18.26
CA SER A 148 -7.76 3.12 18.67
C SER A 148 -7.14 4.19 17.77
N PRO A 149 -7.68 5.42 17.73
CA PRO A 149 -7.09 6.51 16.96
C PRO A 149 -5.62 6.79 17.31
N ALA A 150 -5.26 6.70 18.59
CA ALA A 150 -3.88 6.88 19.05
C ALA A 150 -2.95 5.77 18.53
N GLU A 151 -3.38 4.50 18.63
CA GLU A 151 -2.63 3.37 18.07
C GLU A 151 -2.50 3.48 16.56
N ALA A 152 -3.55 3.89 15.86
CA ALA A 152 -3.51 4.08 14.41
C ALA A 152 -2.48 5.13 13.99
N ARG A 153 -2.36 6.25 14.73
CA ARG A 153 -1.33 7.28 14.49
C ARG A 153 0.07 6.76 14.81
N ALA A 154 0.25 6.04 15.91
CA ALA A 154 1.54 5.46 16.25
C ALA A 154 2.02 4.48 15.16
N ILE A 155 1.12 3.65 14.63
CA ILE A 155 1.41 2.77 13.50
C ILE A 155 1.74 3.59 12.24
N ASP A 156 1.01 4.67 11.97
CA ASP A 156 1.25 5.56 10.84
C ASP A 156 2.67 6.16 10.88
N ASP A 157 3.10 6.62 12.06
CA ASP A 157 4.45 7.16 12.26
C ASP A 157 5.53 6.08 12.03
N LEU A 158 5.30 4.85 12.49
CA LEU A 158 6.21 3.73 12.21
C LEU A 158 6.27 3.41 10.71
N ILE A 159 5.17 3.52 9.97
CA ILE A 159 5.15 3.34 8.51
C ILE A 159 5.93 4.47 7.84
N VAL A 160 5.76 5.74 8.28
CA VAL A 160 6.57 6.87 7.78
C VAL A 160 8.06 6.58 7.94
N GLN A 161 8.48 6.10 9.12
CA GLN A 161 9.88 5.73 9.39
C GLN A 161 10.36 4.57 8.51
N ALA A 162 9.53 3.53 8.32
CA ALA A 162 9.89 2.37 7.51
C ALA A 162 10.21 2.75 6.05
N TRP A 163 9.49 3.72 5.49
CA TRP A 163 9.69 4.22 4.13
C TRP A 163 10.61 5.43 4.01
N GLU A 164 11.24 5.89 5.11
CA GLU A 164 12.02 7.13 5.14
C GLU A 164 13.09 7.22 4.06
N LYS A 165 13.78 6.12 3.80
CA LYS A 165 14.88 6.06 2.82
C LYS A 165 14.44 5.88 1.37
N HIS A 166 13.13 5.81 1.08
CA HIS A 166 12.67 5.68 -0.29
C HIS A 166 12.82 7.02 -1.04
N PRO A 167 13.52 7.07 -2.20
CA PRO A 167 13.90 8.33 -2.86
C PRO A 167 12.71 9.10 -3.45
N ARG A 168 11.62 8.42 -3.80
CA ARG A 168 10.43 9.01 -4.42
C ARG A 168 9.20 8.76 -3.54
N ARG A 169 9.10 9.50 -2.45
CA ARG A 169 8.00 9.41 -1.50
C ARG A 169 7.24 10.72 -1.43
N LEU A 170 5.91 10.63 -1.63
CA LEU A 170 4.98 11.74 -1.38
C LEU A 170 4.18 11.44 -0.10
N ILE A 171 4.26 12.33 0.88
CA ILE A 171 3.40 12.32 2.06
C ILE A 171 2.25 13.31 1.82
N ILE A 172 1.01 12.83 1.98
CA ILE A 172 -0.20 13.63 1.88
C ILE A 172 -0.77 13.76 3.30
N GLU A 173 -0.74 14.98 3.82
CA GLU A 173 -1.05 15.27 5.21
C GLU A 173 -2.52 15.03 5.56
N ALA A 174 -2.78 14.82 6.85
CA ALA A 174 -4.10 14.47 7.36
C ALA A 174 -5.12 15.61 7.25
N GLU A 175 -4.65 16.86 7.28
CA GLU A 175 -5.50 18.07 7.20
C GLU A 175 -6.15 18.27 5.83
N SER A 176 -5.63 17.60 4.79
CA SER A 176 -6.25 17.61 3.48
C SER A 176 -7.58 16.87 3.53
N ASP A 177 -8.63 17.45 2.96
CA ASP A 177 -9.88 16.74 2.75
C ASP A 177 -9.69 15.50 1.83
N PHE A 178 -10.64 14.57 1.88
CA PHE A 178 -10.53 13.31 1.16
C PHE A 178 -10.37 13.50 -0.36
N LEU A 179 -11.10 14.44 -0.97
CA LEU A 179 -11.04 14.67 -2.42
C LEU A 179 -9.69 15.21 -2.83
N THR A 180 -9.14 16.14 -2.03
CA THR A 180 -7.77 16.67 -2.24
C THR A 180 -6.71 15.58 -2.11
N LYS A 181 -6.84 14.67 -1.12
CA LYS A 181 -5.93 13.53 -0.99
C LYS A 181 -5.95 12.62 -2.22
N VAL A 182 -7.15 12.29 -2.69
CA VAL A 182 -7.35 11.44 -3.86
C VAL A 182 -6.84 12.11 -5.13
N ALA A 183 -7.12 13.38 -5.33
CA ALA A 183 -6.63 14.15 -6.49
C ALA A 183 -5.10 14.15 -6.55
N LYS A 184 -4.42 14.41 -5.43
CA LYS A 184 -2.95 14.35 -5.35
C LYS A 184 -2.41 12.94 -5.67
N ALA A 185 -3.05 11.90 -5.15
CA ALA A 185 -2.65 10.53 -5.42
C ALA A 185 -2.85 10.16 -6.91
N ILE A 186 -3.95 10.58 -7.53
CA ILE A 186 -4.22 10.40 -8.97
C ILE A 186 -3.14 11.07 -9.81
N GLU A 187 -2.74 12.30 -9.52
CA GLU A 187 -1.70 13.01 -10.29
C GLU A 187 -0.34 12.29 -10.20
N VAL A 188 0.00 11.70 -9.06
CA VAL A 188 1.22 10.88 -8.93
C VAL A 188 1.13 9.63 -9.81
N VAL A 189 0.01 8.89 -9.73
CA VAL A 189 -0.19 7.68 -10.55
C VAL A 189 -0.18 8.03 -12.05
N LYS A 190 -0.80 9.15 -12.43
CA LYS A 190 -0.81 9.66 -13.82
C LYS A 190 0.60 9.95 -14.35
N GLY A 191 1.50 10.40 -13.48
CA GLY A 191 2.92 10.58 -13.82
C GLY A 191 3.65 9.27 -14.14
N GLU A 192 3.21 8.15 -13.58
CA GLU A 192 3.81 6.83 -13.79
C GLU A 192 3.16 6.06 -14.98
N VAL A 193 1.98 6.47 -15.42
CA VAL A 193 1.27 5.84 -16.53
C VAL A 193 1.86 6.32 -17.88
N PRO A 194 2.23 5.41 -18.81
CA PRO A 194 2.72 5.80 -20.14
C PRO A 194 1.66 6.57 -20.94
N ALA A 195 2.12 7.38 -21.88
CA ALA A 195 1.24 8.29 -22.66
C ALA A 195 0.05 7.58 -23.32
N CYS A 196 0.24 6.35 -23.79
CA CYS A 196 -0.79 5.53 -24.44
C CYS A 196 -1.93 5.11 -23.48
N CYS A 197 -1.69 5.13 -22.15
CA CYS A 197 -2.66 4.72 -21.12
C CYS A 197 -3.17 5.89 -20.28
N ARG A 198 -2.77 7.13 -20.59
CA ARG A 198 -3.27 8.31 -19.86
C ARG A 198 -4.73 8.59 -20.20
N PRO A 199 -5.55 8.96 -19.20
CA PRO A 199 -6.90 9.47 -19.47
C PRO A 199 -6.82 10.68 -20.42
N ARG A 200 -7.70 10.69 -21.42
CA ARG A 200 -7.86 11.84 -22.34
C ARG A 200 -8.65 12.94 -21.64
#